data_2e96938b514cb7a77aef63238d3df380
#
_entry.id   2e96938b514cb7a77aef63238d3df380
#
_cell.length_a   1.000
_cell.length_b   1.000
_cell.length_c   1.000
_cell.angle_alpha   90.00
_cell.angle_beta   90.00
_cell.angle_gamma   90.00
#
_symmetry.space_group_name_H-M   'P 1'
#
loop_
_entity.id
_entity.type
_entity.pdbx_description
1 polymer ?
#
loop_
_entity_poly.entity_id
_entity_poly.type
_entity_poly.pdbx_seq_one_letter_code
_entity_poly.pdbx_strand_id
1 'polypeptide(L)'
;MLREGQILFTYLHLAPDFPQTDELIKSKAVCIAYETVTDNMGRLPLLAPMSEVAGRMSIQAGAQTLEKSHGGRGLLLGGVPGVEPAKVVIVGGGVVGANAARMAVGLRADVTILDRNVDTLRKLDEEFQGQAKVIYSTEDAIEKHVLEADLVIGAVLIPGAAAPKLVTKEHIAKMKPGAAIVDVAIDQGGCFETSHATTHAEPTYVVDDVVHYCVANMPGAVARTSTFALNNATLPYIVKLANKGYQQALLEDKGFLEGLNVIHGKVTCKEVAESFDLEYVDPEQAIAMFN
;
A
#
# COMPACT_ATOMS: atom_id res chain seq x y z
N MET A 1 2.95 -10.86 -24.35
CA MET A 1 3.36 -10.41 -25.70
C MET A 1 2.36 -9.38 -26.16
N LEU A 2 2.66 -8.11 -25.86
CA LEU A 2 1.83 -6.98 -26.24
C LEU A 2 2.10 -6.62 -27.71
N ARG A 3 1.14 -5.94 -28.35
CA ARG A 3 1.21 -5.46 -29.72
C ARG A 3 1.12 -3.95 -29.76
N GLU A 4 1.73 -3.35 -30.78
CA GLU A 4 1.60 -1.91 -31.01
C GLU A 4 0.14 -1.44 -31.01
N GLY A 5 -0.17 -0.37 -30.29
CA GLY A 5 -1.52 0.17 -30.13
C GLY A 5 -2.47 -0.64 -29.24
N GLN A 6 -2.03 -1.77 -28.69
CA GLN A 6 -2.84 -2.53 -27.71
C GLN A 6 -2.97 -1.72 -26.42
N ILE A 7 -4.18 -1.59 -25.89
CA ILE A 7 -4.42 -0.92 -24.60
C ILE A 7 -4.18 -1.93 -23.47
N LEU A 8 -3.29 -1.58 -22.56
CA LEU A 8 -3.05 -2.27 -21.28
C LEU A 8 -3.51 -1.36 -20.15
N PHE A 9 -4.53 -1.76 -19.40
CA PHE A 9 -5.09 -1.01 -18.27
C PHE A 9 -5.05 -1.88 -17.02
N THR A 10 -4.08 -1.65 -16.14
CA THR A 10 -3.77 -2.50 -14.97
C THR A 10 -2.84 -1.77 -14.00
N TYR A 11 -2.48 -2.39 -12.86
CA TYR A 11 -1.32 -1.96 -12.09
C TYR A 11 -0.03 -2.25 -12.86
N LEU A 12 0.87 -1.29 -12.92
CA LEU A 12 2.13 -1.39 -13.65
C LEU A 12 3.35 -1.34 -12.73
N HIS A 13 3.38 -0.47 -11.74
CA HIS A 13 4.48 -0.28 -10.79
C HIS A 13 5.85 -0.14 -11.48
N LEU A 14 5.94 0.74 -12.48
CA LEU A 14 7.09 0.81 -13.39
C LEU A 14 8.37 1.39 -12.75
N ALA A 15 8.25 2.36 -11.84
CA ALA A 15 9.40 3.06 -11.28
C ALA A 15 10.48 2.16 -10.63
N PRO A 16 10.17 1.02 -9.98
CA PRO A 16 11.19 0.09 -9.46
C PRO A 16 11.60 -1.01 -10.45
N ASP A 17 10.95 -1.14 -11.61
CA ASP A 17 11.12 -2.28 -12.53
C ASP A 17 11.53 -1.84 -13.94
N PHE A 18 12.83 -1.61 -14.14
CA PHE A 18 13.36 -1.23 -15.44
C PHE A 18 13.12 -2.28 -16.54
N PRO A 19 13.32 -3.60 -16.30
CA PRO A 19 13.05 -4.61 -17.32
C PRO A 19 11.60 -4.56 -17.84
N GLN A 20 10.61 -4.45 -16.95
CA GLN A 20 9.20 -4.32 -17.35
C GLN A 20 8.97 -3.01 -18.11
N THR A 21 9.52 -1.90 -17.65
CA THR A 21 9.39 -0.59 -18.28
C THR A 21 9.95 -0.60 -19.70
N ASP A 22 11.15 -1.14 -19.91
CA ASP A 22 11.81 -1.26 -21.21
C ASP A 22 11.02 -2.15 -22.19
N GLU A 23 10.47 -3.27 -21.71
CA GLU A 23 9.64 -4.15 -22.55
C GLU A 23 8.30 -3.49 -22.92
N LEU A 24 7.71 -2.69 -22.05
CA LEU A 24 6.50 -1.92 -22.39
C LEU A 24 6.79 -0.82 -23.41
N ILE A 25 7.91 -0.12 -23.28
CA ILE A 25 8.37 0.87 -24.28
C ILE A 25 8.55 0.20 -25.66
N LYS A 26 9.27 -0.92 -25.71
CA LYS A 26 9.51 -1.68 -26.96
C LYS A 26 8.23 -2.23 -27.58
N SER A 27 7.23 -2.58 -26.77
CA SER A 27 5.95 -3.10 -27.25
C SER A 27 5.13 -2.08 -28.02
N LYS A 28 5.37 -0.79 -27.80
CA LYS A 28 4.58 0.35 -28.33
C LYS A 28 3.09 0.26 -27.99
N ALA A 29 2.73 -0.44 -26.92
CA ALA A 29 1.36 -0.47 -26.38
C ALA A 29 0.99 0.88 -25.75
N VAL A 30 -0.30 1.07 -25.51
CA VAL A 30 -0.86 2.18 -24.71
C VAL A 30 -1.07 1.65 -23.30
N CYS A 31 -0.21 2.04 -22.37
CA CYS A 31 -0.17 1.50 -21.02
C CYS A 31 -0.70 2.52 -20.01
N ILE A 32 -1.85 2.21 -19.43
CA ILE A 32 -2.57 3.04 -18.47
C ILE A 32 -2.49 2.35 -17.12
N ALA A 33 -1.81 2.99 -16.15
CA ALA A 33 -1.59 2.46 -14.81
C ALA A 33 -2.75 2.84 -13.86
N TYR A 34 -3.28 1.86 -13.12
CA TYR A 34 -4.31 2.10 -12.11
C TYR A 34 -3.81 3.02 -10.99
N GLU A 35 -2.57 2.82 -10.57
CA GLU A 35 -1.96 3.49 -9.41
C GLU A 35 -1.62 4.96 -9.63
N THR A 36 -1.65 5.45 -10.87
CA THR A 36 -1.40 6.86 -11.18
C THR A 36 -2.65 7.63 -11.60
N VAL A 37 -3.80 6.96 -11.76
CA VAL A 37 -5.08 7.63 -11.99
C VAL A 37 -5.48 8.42 -10.74
N THR A 38 -5.80 9.70 -10.92
CA THR A 38 -6.27 10.57 -9.83
C THR A 38 -7.76 10.95 -9.97
N ASP A 39 -8.34 11.43 -8.87
CA ASP A 39 -9.63 12.12 -8.88
C ASP A 39 -9.45 13.64 -8.75
N ASN A 40 -10.56 14.39 -8.80
CA ASN A 40 -10.57 15.85 -8.70
C ASN A 40 -9.99 16.40 -7.37
N MET A 41 -9.75 15.55 -6.38
CA MET A 41 -9.12 15.90 -5.11
C MET A 41 -7.68 15.38 -5.00
N GLY A 42 -7.11 14.87 -6.10
CA GLY A 42 -5.76 14.29 -6.14
C GLY A 42 -5.63 12.95 -5.39
N ARG A 43 -6.74 12.26 -5.11
CA ARG A 43 -6.72 10.92 -4.51
C ARG A 43 -6.56 9.88 -5.61
N LEU A 44 -6.16 8.66 -5.22
CA LEU A 44 -5.90 7.54 -6.12
C LEU A 44 -7.07 6.53 -6.09
N PRO A 45 -8.16 6.77 -6.84
CA PRO A 45 -9.41 6.00 -6.72
C PRO A 45 -9.27 4.53 -7.12
N LEU A 46 -8.30 4.19 -7.96
CA LEU A 46 -8.08 2.83 -8.41
C LEU A 46 -7.04 2.07 -7.56
N LEU A 47 -6.22 2.79 -6.78
CA LEU A 47 -5.31 2.21 -5.80
C LEU A 47 -6.01 1.99 -4.45
N ALA A 48 -6.90 2.89 -4.05
CA ALA A 48 -7.57 2.86 -2.76
C ALA A 48 -8.21 1.50 -2.41
N PRO A 49 -8.93 0.78 -3.30
CA PRO A 49 -9.53 -0.51 -2.96
C PRO A 49 -8.52 -1.55 -2.50
N MET A 50 -7.35 -1.62 -3.12
CA MET A 50 -6.31 -2.57 -2.71
C MET A 50 -5.61 -2.14 -1.41
N SER A 51 -5.45 -0.83 -1.20
CA SER A 51 -4.98 -0.29 0.07
C SER A 51 -5.95 -0.57 1.23
N GLU A 52 -7.26 -0.51 0.98
CA GLU A 52 -8.29 -0.87 1.96
C GLU A 52 -8.26 -2.36 2.31
N VAL A 53 -8.14 -3.22 1.29
CA VAL A 53 -8.02 -4.66 1.50
C VAL A 53 -6.74 -4.99 2.25
N ALA A 54 -5.60 -4.43 1.84
CA ALA A 54 -4.31 -4.66 2.50
C ALA A 54 -4.31 -4.23 3.97
N GLY A 55 -4.87 -3.03 4.26
CA GLY A 55 -5.00 -2.54 5.63
C GLY A 55 -5.83 -3.47 6.52
N ARG A 56 -6.97 -3.97 6.02
CA ARG A 56 -7.81 -4.93 6.77
C ARG A 56 -7.13 -6.29 6.91
N MET A 57 -6.50 -6.76 5.85
CA MET A 57 -5.77 -8.03 5.85
C MET A 57 -4.58 -8.01 6.81
N SER A 58 -3.92 -6.86 7.01
CA SER A 58 -2.77 -6.74 7.90
C SER A 58 -3.11 -7.12 9.35
N ILE A 59 -4.31 -6.82 9.81
CA ILE A 59 -4.77 -7.20 11.16
C ILE A 59 -5.15 -8.68 11.22
N GLN A 60 -5.76 -9.23 10.17
CA GLN A 60 -6.05 -10.65 10.10
C GLN A 60 -4.75 -11.49 10.13
N ALA A 61 -3.76 -11.14 9.31
CA ALA A 61 -2.46 -11.77 9.29
C ALA A 61 -1.70 -11.55 10.61
N GLY A 62 -1.71 -10.31 11.14
CA GLY A 62 -1.07 -9.98 12.41
C GLY A 62 -1.65 -10.73 13.61
N ALA A 63 -2.97 -10.92 13.65
CA ALA A 63 -3.60 -11.71 14.69
C ALA A 63 -3.13 -13.18 14.65
N GLN A 64 -3.04 -13.76 13.47
CA GLN A 64 -2.56 -15.11 13.27
C GLN A 64 -1.08 -15.27 13.66
N THR A 65 -0.23 -14.31 13.30
CA THR A 65 1.21 -14.36 13.64
C THR A 65 1.48 -14.26 15.14
N LEU A 66 0.53 -13.78 15.94
CA LEU A 66 0.63 -13.76 17.41
C LEU A 66 0.32 -15.10 18.07
N GLU A 67 -0.22 -16.07 17.33
CA GLU A 67 -0.48 -17.42 17.85
C GLU A 67 0.83 -18.20 18.06
N LYS A 68 0.85 -19.10 19.07
CA LYS A 68 2.04 -19.93 19.38
C LYS A 68 2.48 -20.80 18.21
N SER A 69 1.55 -21.33 17.45
CA SER A 69 1.81 -22.16 16.27
C SER A 69 2.56 -21.44 15.16
N HIS A 70 2.53 -20.10 15.16
CA HIS A 70 3.18 -19.22 14.16
C HIS A 70 4.43 -18.50 14.73
N GLY A 71 4.93 -18.92 15.89
CA GLY A 71 6.09 -18.29 16.55
C GLY A 71 5.73 -17.07 17.40
N GLY A 72 4.48 -16.69 17.45
CA GLY A 72 4.00 -15.55 18.23
C GLY A 72 4.01 -15.77 19.73
N ARG A 73 3.78 -14.70 20.49
CA ARG A 73 3.79 -14.74 21.97
C ARG A 73 2.52 -15.32 22.61
N GLY A 74 1.56 -15.80 21.79
CA GLY A 74 0.33 -16.46 22.26
C GLY A 74 -0.71 -15.48 22.80
N LEU A 75 -0.95 -14.39 22.11
CA LEU A 75 -1.90 -13.35 22.48
C LEU A 75 -3.14 -13.36 21.59
N LEU A 76 -4.27 -13.08 22.18
CA LEU A 76 -5.51 -12.75 21.49
C LEU A 76 -5.62 -11.21 21.40
N LEU A 77 -5.85 -10.66 20.20
CA LEU A 77 -5.87 -9.21 20.01
C LEU A 77 -6.81 -8.47 20.96
N GLY A 78 -8.01 -8.96 21.15
CA GLY A 78 -9.01 -8.30 22.00
C GLY A 78 -8.92 -8.67 23.48
N GLY A 79 -7.98 -9.52 23.89
CA GLY A 79 -7.99 -10.08 25.23
C GLY A 79 -9.29 -10.82 25.56
N VAL A 80 -9.56 -11.02 26.85
CA VAL A 80 -10.83 -11.57 27.38
C VAL A 80 -11.13 -10.89 28.73
N PRO A 81 -12.32 -10.99 29.27
CA PRO A 81 -12.60 -10.43 30.61
C PRO A 81 -11.56 -10.90 31.65
N GLY A 82 -10.87 -9.92 32.25
CA GLY A 82 -9.78 -10.16 33.21
C GLY A 82 -8.37 -10.29 32.59
N VAL A 83 -8.23 -10.23 31.25
CA VAL A 83 -6.96 -10.22 30.54
C VAL A 83 -6.92 -9.04 29.55
N GLU A 84 -5.86 -8.23 29.62
CA GLU A 84 -5.69 -7.06 28.77
C GLU A 84 -5.62 -7.44 27.28
N PRO A 85 -6.11 -6.56 26.38
CA PRO A 85 -5.94 -6.71 24.93
C PRO A 85 -4.48 -6.51 24.52
N ALA A 86 -4.13 -7.00 23.32
CA ALA A 86 -2.85 -6.75 22.71
C ALA A 86 -2.70 -5.28 22.31
N LYS A 87 -1.48 -4.74 22.42
CA LYS A 87 -1.11 -3.42 21.95
C LYS A 87 -0.78 -3.47 20.46
N VAL A 88 -1.58 -2.80 19.66
CA VAL A 88 -1.40 -2.67 18.20
C VAL A 88 -0.94 -1.27 17.86
N VAL A 89 0.21 -1.15 17.22
CA VAL A 89 0.77 0.13 16.75
C VAL A 89 0.73 0.18 15.24
N ILE A 90 0.16 1.24 14.69
CA ILE A 90 0.03 1.46 13.25
C ILE A 90 0.88 2.67 12.88
N VAL A 91 1.90 2.46 12.08
CA VAL A 91 2.81 3.50 11.58
C VAL A 91 2.34 3.93 10.21
N GLY A 92 1.73 5.11 10.13
CA GLY A 92 1.05 5.69 8.98
C GLY A 92 -0.48 5.61 9.09
N GLY A 93 -1.15 6.76 9.04
CA GLY A 93 -2.60 6.92 9.17
C GLY A 93 -3.35 7.09 7.84
N GLY A 94 -2.70 6.80 6.71
CA GLY A 94 -3.31 6.84 5.37
C GLY A 94 -4.41 5.79 5.17
N VAL A 95 -4.75 5.51 3.91
CA VAL A 95 -5.84 4.55 3.59
C VAL A 95 -5.58 3.18 4.22
N VAL A 96 -4.36 2.65 4.10
CA VAL A 96 -3.94 1.37 4.69
C VAL A 96 -4.10 1.41 6.20
N GLY A 97 -3.48 2.39 6.87
CA GLY A 97 -3.45 2.48 8.33
C GLY A 97 -4.81 2.72 8.95
N ALA A 98 -5.65 3.57 8.36
CA ALA A 98 -7.03 3.77 8.81
C ALA A 98 -7.86 2.49 8.73
N ASN A 99 -7.70 1.70 7.65
CA ASN A 99 -8.40 0.42 7.50
C ASN A 99 -7.85 -0.65 8.47
N ALA A 100 -6.54 -0.68 8.73
CA ALA A 100 -5.96 -1.50 9.78
C ALA A 100 -6.54 -1.11 11.17
N ALA A 101 -6.59 0.17 11.47
CA ALA A 101 -7.13 0.66 12.74
C ALA A 101 -8.61 0.27 12.96
N ARG A 102 -9.45 0.40 11.92
CA ARG A 102 -10.87 -0.04 11.98
C ARG A 102 -10.99 -1.50 12.38
N MET A 103 -10.15 -2.36 11.82
CA MET A 103 -10.18 -3.79 12.15
C MET A 103 -9.64 -4.06 13.54
N ALA A 104 -8.53 -3.42 13.94
CA ALA A 104 -7.94 -3.61 15.27
C ALA A 104 -8.87 -3.11 16.39
N VAL A 105 -9.49 -1.94 16.21
CA VAL A 105 -10.53 -1.41 17.11
C VAL A 105 -11.75 -2.32 17.16
N GLY A 106 -12.20 -2.81 15.99
CA GLY A 106 -13.31 -3.78 15.90
C GLY A 106 -13.03 -5.09 16.65
N LEU A 107 -11.78 -5.51 16.71
CA LEU A 107 -11.32 -6.67 17.51
C LEU A 107 -11.02 -6.30 18.97
N ARG A 108 -11.24 -5.05 19.37
CA ARG A 108 -11.03 -4.52 20.74
C ARG A 108 -9.57 -4.54 21.20
N ALA A 109 -8.62 -4.40 20.28
CA ALA A 109 -7.21 -4.21 20.63
C ALA A 109 -6.95 -2.82 21.26
N ASP A 110 -5.85 -2.65 21.99
CA ASP A 110 -5.35 -1.32 22.42
C ASP A 110 -4.58 -0.70 21.26
N VAL A 111 -5.20 0.22 20.51
CA VAL A 111 -4.70 0.73 19.24
C VAL A 111 -4.05 2.10 19.39
N THR A 112 -2.85 2.25 18.82
CA THR A 112 -2.16 3.54 18.64
C THR A 112 -1.82 3.74 17.18
N ILE A 113 -2.19 4.91 16.62
CA ILE A 113 -1.92 5.31 15.24
C ILE A 113 -0.92 6.46 15.25
N LEU A 114 0.15 6.35 14.48
CA LEU A 114 1.19 7.36 14.33
C LEU A 114 1.16 7.93 12.91
N ASP A 115 1.03 9.25 12.76
CA ASP A 115 1.12 9.95 11.48
C ASP A 115 1.75 11.33 11.64
N ARG A 116 2.34 11.88 10.56
CA ARG A 116 2.92 13.25 10.54
C ARG A 116 1.93 14.30 10.06
N ASN A 117 0.90 13.91 9.35
CA ASN A 117 -0.08 14.83 8.80
C ASN A 117 -1.16 15.14 9.83
N VAL A 118 -1.19 16.38 10.31
CA VAL A 118 -2.13 16.81 11.35
C VAL A 118 -3.58 16.73 10.90
N ASP A 119 -3.88 16.94 9.60
CA ASP A 119 -5.25 16.81 9.10
C ASP A 119 -5.70 15.34 9.02
N THR A 120 -4.77 14.42 8.75
CA THR A 120 -5.01 12.99 8.88
C THR A 120 -5.28 12.63 10.33
N LEU A 121 -4.46 13.13 11.28
CA LEU A 121 -4.67 12.89 12.71
C LEU A 121 -6.04 13.38 13.18
N ARG A 122 -6.48 14.58 12.78
CA ARG A 122 -7.81 15.12 13.12
C ARG A 122 -8.94 14.23 12.63
N LYS A 123 -8.87 13.76 11.37
CA LYS A 123 -9.88 12.86 10.79
C LYS A 123 -9.94 11.53 11.53
N LEU A 124 -8.79 10.97 11.92
CA LEU A 124 -8.72 9.72 12.67
C LEU A 124 -9.24 9.90 14.11
N ASP A 125 -8.95 11.01 14.76
CA ASP A 125 -9.47 11.34 16.09
C ASP A 125 -11.00 11.47 16.07
N GLU A 126 -11.54 12.18 15.08
CA GLU A 126 -12.98 12.29 14.84
C GLU A 126 -13.63 10.93 14.55
N GLU A 127 -12.98 10.08 13.76
CA GLU A 127 -13.50 8.76 13.40
C GLU A 127 -13.53 7.80 14.59
N PHE A 128 -12.43 7.71 15.32
CA PHE A 128 -12.28 6.71 16.38
C PHE A 128 -12.79 7.17 17.75
N GLN A 129 -13.00 8.47 17.97
CA GLN A 129 -13.63 9.01 19.19
C GLN A 129 -13.03 8.43 20.49
N GLY A 130 -11.70 8.37 20.56
CA GLY A 130 -10.96 7.85 21.71
C GLY A 130 -10.82 6.31 21.77
N GLN A 131 -11.37 5.56 20.83
CA GLN A 131 -11.16 4.10 20.74
C GLN A 131 -9.76 3.73 20.23
N ALA A 132 -9.07 4.65 19.59
CA ALA A 132 -7.67 4.57 19.23
C ALA A 132 -6.95 5.82 19.69
N LYS A 133 -5.69 5.68 20.12
CA LYS A 133 -4.80 6.79 20.40
C LYS A 133 -4.23 7.30 19.07
N VAL A 134 -4.36 8.58 18.80
CA VAL A 134 -3.89 9.22 17.57
C VAL A 134 -2.75 10.17 17.94
N ILE A 135 -1.53 9.84 17.53
CA ILE A 135 -0.29 10.46 18.01
C ILE A 135 0.52 11.01 16.84
N TYR A 136 1.11 12.19 17.01
CA TYR A 136 2.05 12.75 16.04
C TYR A 136 3.34 11.90 15.99
N SER A 137 3.73 11.48 14.77
CA SER A 137 4.85 10.58 14.54
C SER A 137 6.18 11.33 14.62
N THR A 138 6.86 11.24 15.76
CA THR A 138 8.29 11.58 15.94
C THR A 138 9.10 10.30 16.06
N GLU A 139 10.43 10.37 15.96
CA GLU A 139 11.31 9.22 16.19
C GLU A 139 11.10 8.64 17.60
N ASP A 140 11.08 9.51 18.63
CA ASP A 140 10.81 9.10 20.01
C ASP A 140 9.44 8.43 20.19
N ALA A 141 8.40 8.95 19.50
CA ALA A 141 7.06 8.36 19.57
C ALA A 141 7.04 6.98 18.91
N ILE A 142 7.71 6.83 17.76
CA ILE A 142 7.84 5.52 17.09
C ILE A 142 8.57 4.55 18.01
N GLU A 143 9.77 4.89 18.52
CA GLU A 143 10.53 4.03 19.41
C GLU A 143 9.69 3.59 20.60
N LYS A 144 9.14 4.56 21.35
CA LYS A 144 8.34 4.29 22.55
C LYS A 144 7.20 3.29 22.28
N HIS A 145 6.40 3.55 21.25
CA HIS A 145 5.22 2.73 21.00
C HIS A 145 5.57 1.38 20.38
N VAL A 146 6.56 1.30 19.50
CA VAL A 146 7.04 0.04 18.89
C VAL A 146 7.60 -0.90 19.95
N LEU A 147 8.40 -0.41 20.91
CA LEU A 147 8.96 -1.25 21.98
C LEU A 147 7.88 -1.82 22.92
N GLU A 148 6.76 -1.13 23.09
CA GLU A 148 5.64 -1.59 23.89
C GLU A 148 4.62 -2.45 23.12
N ALA A 149 4.73 -2.50 21.79
CA ALA A 149 3.76 -3.20 20.94
C ALA A 149 3.84 -4.71 21.07
N ASP A 150 2.71 -5.35 20.80
CA ASP A 150 2.61 -6.78 20.54
C ASP A 150 2.48 -7.03 19.03
N LEU A 151 1.87 -6.07 18.29
CA LEU A 151 1.77 -6.08 16.84
C LEU A 151 2.05 -4.66 16.30
N VAL A 152 2.94 -4.56 15.30
CA VAL A 152 3.22 -3.32 14.58
C VAL A 152 2.82 -3.46 13.11
N ILE A 153 2.03 -2.51 12.61
CA ILE A 153 1.64 -2.43 11.20
C ILE A 153 2.41 -1.30 10.52
N GLY A 154 3.21 -1.61 9.53
CA GLY A 154 3.87 -0.65 8.65
C GLY A 154 2.93 -0.25 7.50
N ALA A 155 2.43 0.98 7.54
CA ALA A 155 1.38 1.46 6.63
C ALA A 155 1.74 2.80 5.96
N VAL A 156 3.02 3.15 5.90
CA VAL A 156 3.49 4.38 5.25
C VAL A 156 3.69 4.13 3.76
N LEU A 157 2.95 4.86 2.95
CA LEU A 157 3.05 4.84 1.49
C LEU A 157 3.39 6.25 1.01
N ILE A 158 4.45 6.36 0.21
CA ILE A 158 4.79 7.60 -0.50
C ILE A 158 4.58 7.33 -1.99
N PRO A 159 3.60 7.97 -2.64
CA PRO A 159 3.37 7.77 -4.07
C PRO A 159 4.64 8.01 -4.89
N GLY A 160 5.00 7.06 -5.75
CA GLY A 160 6.16 7.17 -6.65
C GLY A 160 7.54 7.08 -5.99
N ALA A 161 7.64 6.81 -4.67
CA ALA A 161 8.92 6.73 -3.96
C ALA A 161 9.00 5.48 -3.06
N ALA A 162 10.23 5.12 -2.67
CA ALA A 162 10.46 4.07 -1.68
C ALA A 162 9.93 4.49 -0.29
N ALA A 163 9.41 3.53 0.46
CA ALA A 163 8.99 3.75 1.83
C ALA A 163 10.20 4.11 2.72
N PRO A 164 10.08 5.12 3.61
CA PRO A 164 11.15 5.43 4.55
C PRO A 164 11.28 4.34 5.61
N LYS A 165 12.53 4.03 6.01
CA LYS A 165 12.81 3.08 7.08
C LYS A 165 12.58 3.75 8.44
N LEU A 166 11.39 3.60 8.99
CA LEU A 166 10.95 4.26 10.23
C LEU A 166 11.20 3.42 11.49
N VAL A 167 11.23 2.09 11.33
CA VAL A 167 11.53 1.17 12.43
C VAL A 167 12.86 0.50 12.15
N THR A 168 13.85 0.77 13.01
CA THR A 168 15.23 0.31 12.86
C THR A 168 15.44 -1.11 13.37
N LYS A 169 16.60 -1.70 13.06
CA LYS A 169 17.01 -2.99 13.62
C LYS A 169 17.11 -2.98 15.15
N GLU A 170 17.58 -1.86 15.71
CA GLU A 170 17.65 -1.70 17.16
C GLU A 170 16.27 -1.69 17.82
N HIS A 171 15.26 -1.12 17.15
CA HIS A 171 13.88 -1.18 17.63
C HIS A 171 13.40 -2.63 17.64
N ILE A 172 13.61 -3.40 16.56
CA ILE A 172 13.20 -4.81 16.46
C ILE A 172 13.88 -5.64 17.55
N ALA A 173 15.19 -5.48 17.74
CA ALA A 173 15.93 -6.23 18.74
C ALA A 173 15.49 -5.97 20.20
N LYS A 174 14.84 -4.82 20.45
CA LYS A 174 14.30 -4.44 21.77
C LYS A 174 12.80 -4.73 21.91
N MET A 175 12.10 -5.16 20.86
CA MET A 175 10.70 -5.54 20.94
C MET A 175 10.50 -6.76 21.83
N LYS A 176 9.28 -6.98 22.28
CA LYS A 176 8.94 -8.14 23.11
C LYS A 176 9.13 -9.43 22.32
N PRO A 177 9.77 -10.48 22.87
CA PRO A 177 9.90 -11.79 22.22
C PRO A 177 8.54 -12.35 21.79
N GLY A 178 8.43 -12.81 20.54
CA GLY A 178 7.21 -13.28 19.94
C GLY A 178 6.21 -12.19 19.56
N ALA A 179 6.59 -10.90 19.64
CA ALA A 179 5.84 -9.82 18.98
C ALA A 179 5.84 -10.02 17.47
N ALA A 180 4.93 -9.35 16.77
CA ALA A 180 4.82 -9.49 15.32
C ALA A 180 4.86 -8.12 14.64
N ILE A 181 5.38 -8.10 13.42
CA ILE A 181 5.24 -6.99 12.50
C ILE A 181 4.55 -7.43 11.21
N VAL A 182 3.77 -6.54 10.62
CA VAL A 182 3.19 -6.69 9.28
C VAL A 182 3.58 -5.48 8.46
N ASP A 183 4.42 -5.65 7.46
CA ASP A 183 4.87 -4.56 6.59
C ASP A 183 4.03 -4.50 5.32
N VAL A 184 3.00 -3.67 5.34
CA VAL A 184 2.12 -3.47 4.16
C VAL A 184 2.82 -2.63 3.09
N ALA A 185 3.81 -1.84 3.47
CA ALA A 185 4.61 -1.03 2.56
C ALA A 185 5.69 -1.83 1.81
N ILE A 186 5.71 -3.16 1.95
CA ILE A 186 6.78 -4.02 1.40
C ILE A 186 6.92 -3.89 -0.11
N ASP A 187 5.82 -3.66 -0.86
CA ASP A 187 5.83 -3.46 -2.30
C ASP A 187 6.65 -2.20 -2.72
N GLN A 188 6.90 -1.28 -1.77
CA GLN A 188 7.75 -0.10 -1.91
C GLN A 188 9.03 -0.18 -1.08
N GLY A 189 9.50 -1.40 -0.79
CA GLY A 189 10.73 -1.66 -0.04
C GLY A 189 10.54 -1.79 1.48
N GLY A 190 9.33 -1.54 1.99
CA GLY A 190 8.98 -1.68 3.41
C GLY A 190 9.46 -0.55 4.31
N CYS A 191 8.77 -0.32 5.44
CA CYS A 191 9.12 0.70 6.42
C CYS A 191 9.93 0.18 7.63
N PHE A 192 10.28 -1.09 7.67
CA PHE A 192 11.21 -1.64 8.66
C PHE A 192 12.56 -1.94 8.00
N GLU A 193 13.65 -1.69 8.70
CA GLU A 193 14.99 -2.02 8.18
C GLU A 193 15.21 -3.52 7.98
N THR A 194 14.52 -4.35 8.78
CA THR A 194 14.58 -5.81 8.74
C THR A 194 13.62 -6.43 7.73
N SER A 195 12.79 -5.63 7.04
CA SER A 195 11.83 -6.14 6.07
C SER A 195 12.47 -6.59 4.77
N HIS A 196 12.08 -7.77 4.32
CA HIS A 196 12.25 -8.24 2.95
C HIS A 196 10.98 -8.93 2.47
N ALA A 197 10.71 -8.87 1.17
CA ALA A 197 9.49 -9.43 0.61
C ALA A 197 9.41 -10.94 0.78
N THR A 198 8.24 -11.42 1.18
CA THR A 198 7.87 -12.84 1.29
C THR A 198 6.73 -13.17 0.32
N THR A 199 6.37 -14.44 0.26
CA THR A 199 5.30 -14.94 -0.62
C THR A 199 4.13 -15.49 0.19
N HIS A 200 2.99 -15.70 -0.46
CA HIS A 200 1.84 -16.36 0.18
C HIS A 200 2.12 -17.81 0.61
N ALA A 201 3.09 -18.49 -0.02
CA ALA A 201 3.48 -19.85 0.33
C ALA A 201 4.35 -19.89 1.59
N GLU A 202 5.25 -18.92 1.73
CA GLU A 202 6.15 -18.76 2.88
C GLU A 202 6.02 -17.32 3.41
N PRO A 203 4.93 -17.03 4.17
CA PRO A 203 4.54 -15.65 4.46
C PRO A 203 5.36 -14.99 5.57
N THR A 204 6.03 -15.75 6.42
CA THR A 204 6.68 -15.24 7.62
C THR A 204 8.13 -15.69 7.77
N TYR A 205 8.90 -14.89 8.48
CA TYR A 205 10.23 -15.21 8.99
C TYR A 205 10.43 -14.54 10.35
N VAL A 206 11.49 -14.88 11.05
CA VAL A 206 11.77 -14.34 12.39
C VAL A 206 13.12 -13.65 12.41
N VAL A 207 13.16 -12.44 13.00
CA VAL A 207 14.38 -11.67 13.28
C VAL A 207 14.31 -11.22 14.73
N ASP A 208 15.35 -11.50 15.52
CA ASP A 208 15.44 -11.13 16.94
C ASP A 208 14.16 -11.48 17.74
N ASP A 209 13.68 -12.70 17.57
CA ASP A 209 12.45 -13.24 18.20
C ASP A 209 11.15 -12.49 17.80
N VAL A 210 11.17 -11.64 16.79
CA VAL A 210 9.99 -10.93 16.25
C VAL A 210 9.55 -11.59 14.94
N VAL A 211 8.27 -11.93 14.84
CA VAL A 211 7.68 -12.55 13.64
C VAL A 211 7.41 -11.47 12.60
N HIS A 212 7.94 -11.64 11.41
CA HIS A 212 7.77 -10.70 10.28
C HIS A 212 6.83 -11.31 9.24
N TYR A 213 5.74 -10.59 8.91
CA TYR A 213 4.86 -10.87 7.78
C TYR A 213 5.02 -9.77 6.75
N CYS A 214 5.67 -10.07 5.63
CA CYS A 214 6.05 -9.10 4.59
C CYS A 214 5.65 -9.57 3.19
N VAL A 215 4.44 -10.15 3.07
CA VAL A 215 3.96 -10.72 1.81
C VAL A 215 3.70 -9.62 0.80
N ALA A 216 4.39 -9.67 -0.34
CA ALA A 216 4.11 -8.83 -1.48
C ALA A 216 2.72 -9.15 -2.06
N ASN A 217 1.99 -8.12 -2.51
CA ASN A 217 0.62 -8.25 -2.97
C ASN A 217 -0.30 -8.96 -1.94
N MET A 218 -0.29 -8.45 -0.72
CA MET A 218 -1.11 -8.97 0.38
C MET A 218 -2.60 -9.16 0.00
N PRO A 219 -3.26 -8.27 -0.79
CA PRO A 219 -4.63 -8.47 -1.27
C PRO A 219 -4.86 -9.76 -2.07
N GLY A 220 -3.82 -10.36 -2.66
CA GLY A 220 -3.90 -11.62 -3.39
C GLY A 220 -4.35 -12.80 -2.53
N ALA A 221 -4.09 -12.77 -1.21
CA ALA A 221 -4.56 -13.79 -0.27
C ALA A 221 -6.09 -13.85 -0.15
N VAL A 222 -6.78 -12.76 -0.46
CA VAL A 222 -8.25 -12.64 -0.38
C VAL A 222 -8.82 -12.25 -1.74
N ALA A 223 -8.45 -13.01 -2.76
CA ALA A 223 -8.70 -12.72 -4.17
C ALA A 223 -10.18 -12.44 -4.49
N ARG A 224 -11.13 -13.14 -3.85
CA ARG A 224 -12.56 -12.88 -4.05
C ARG A 224 -12.95 -11.46 -3.66
N THR A 225 -12.54 -10.99 -2.47
CA THR A 225 -12.81 -9.63 -1.99
C THR A 225 -12.11 -8.60 -2.88
N SER A 226 -10.84 -8.83 -3.18
CA SER A 226 -9.99 -7.94 -3.97
C SER A 226 -10.53 -7.76 -5.38
N THR A 227 -10.95 -8.85 -6.05
CA THR A 227 -11.50 -8.80 -7.41
C THR A 227 -12.77 -7.96 -7.46
N PHE A 228 -13.72 -8.15 -6.56
CA PHE A 228 -14.95 -7.36 -6.55
C PHE A 228 -14.70 -5.89 -6.22
N ALA A 229 -13.84 -5.61 -5.23
CA ALA A 229 -13.49 -4.24 -4.86
C ALA A 229 -12.82 -3.50 -6.03
N LEU A 230 -11.85 -4.15 -6.69
CA LEU A 230 -11.14 -3.56 -7.82
C LEU A 230 -12.08 -3.40 -9.04
N ASN A 231 -12.87 -4.41 -9.37
CA ASN A 231 -13.81 -4.36 -10.50
C ASN A 231 -14.82 -3.21 -10.32
N ASN A 232 -15.36 -3.01 -9.12
CA ASN A 232 -16.29 -1.91 -8.85
C ASN A 232 -15.65 -0.53 -9.12
N ALA A 233 -14.36 -0.37 -8.85
CA ALA A 233 -13.64 0.87 -9.08
C ALA A 233 -13.21 1.04 -10.55
N THR A 234 -12.77 -0.02 -11.22
CA THR A 234 -12.19 0.05 -12.58
C THR A 234 -13.22 0.01 -13.69
N LEU A 235 -14.38 -0.66 -13.49
CA LEU A 235 -15.40 -0.83 -14.52
C LEU A 235 -15.85 0.48 -15.19
N PRO A 236 -16.09 1.60 -14.49
CA PRO A 236 -16.47 2.87 -15.13
C PRO A 236 -15.43 3.36 -16.14
N TYR A 237 -14.14 3.18 -15.84
CA TYR A 237 -13.03 3.57 -16.71
C TYR A 237 -12.92 2.64 -17.92
N ILE A 238 -13.10 1.33 -17.70
CA ILE A 238 -13.12 0.33 -18.80
C ILE A 238 -14.24 0.65 -19.78
N VAL A 239 -15.43 0.99 -19.29
CA VAL A 239 -16.58 1.38 -20.12
C VAL A 239 -16.30 2.68 -20.90
N LYS A 240 -15.61 3.66 -20.27
CA LYS A 240 -15.16 4.88 -20.99
C LYS A 240 -14.20 4.52 -22.13
N LEU A 241 -13.18 3.70 -21.87
CA LEU A 241 -12.22 3.25 -22.89
C LEU A 241 -12.92 2.51 -24.05
N ALA A 242 -13.85 1.61 -23.74
CA ALA A 242 -14.56 0.82 -24.74
C ALA A 242 -15.48 1.70 -25.63
N ASN A 243 -16.14 2.69 -25.06
CA ASN A 243 -17.09 3.54 -25.79
C ASN A 243 -16.44 4.66 -26.58
N LYS A 244 -15.33 5.23 -26.09
CA LYS A 244 -14.74 6.46 -26.65
C LYS A 244 -13.36 6.25 -27.29
N GLY A 245 -12.75 5.08 -27.09
CA GLY A 245 -11.34 4.89 -27.37
C GLY A 245 -10.45 5.61 -26.34
N TYR A 246 -9.17 5.26 -26.28
CA TYR A 246 -8.28 5.77 -25.24
C TYR A 246 -8.01 7.27 -25.36
N GLN A 247 -7.85 7.80 -26.56
CA GLN A 247 -7.54 9.21 -26.81
C GLN A 247 -8.61 10.11 -26.22
N GLN A 248 -9.86 9.95 -26.63
CA GLN A 248 -10.96 10.76 -26.15
C GLN A 248 -11.23 10.54 -24.65
N ALA A 249 -11.16 9.29 -24.17
CA ALA A 249 -11.42 8.96 -22.78
C ALA A 249 -10.42 9.64 -21.83
N LEU A 250 -9.13 9.70 -22.21
CA LEU A 250 -8.07 10.31 -21.43
C LEU A 250 -8.13 11.85 -21.50
N LEU A 251 -8.32 12.43 -22.68
CA LEU A 251 -8.36 13.90 -22.86
C LEU A 251 -9.57 14.55 -22.19
N GLU A 252 -10.68 13.85 -22.03
CA GLU A 252 -11.88 14.37 -21.34
C GLU A 252 -11.77 14.30 -19.80
N ASP A 253 -10.79 13.59 -19.25
CA ASP A 253 -10.67 13.34 -17.81
C ASP A 253 -9.19 13.47 -17.40
N LYS A 254 -8.83 14.64 -16.86
CA LYS A 254 -7.44 14.93 -16.46
C LYS A 254 -6.87 13.93 -15.48
N GLY A 255 -7.66 13.47 -14.51
CA GLY A 255 -7.21 12.47 -13.56
C GLY A 255 -6.98 11.10 -14.20
N PHE A 256 -7.79 10.76 -15.20
CA PHE A 256 -7.58 9.53 -15.98
C PHE A 256 -6.35 9.64 -16.90
N LEU A 257 -6.08 10.85 -17.43
CA LEU A 257 -4.90 11.12 -18.25
C LEU A 257 -3.59 10.88 -17.48
N GLU A 258 -3.54 11.19 -16.18
CA GLU A 258 -2.40 10.89 -15.31
C GLU A 258 -2.10 9.39 -15.21
N GLY A 259 -3.08 8.55 -15.51
CA GLY A 259 -2.89 7.11 -15.65
C GLY A 259 -2.01 6.69 -16.83
N LEU A 260 -1.87 7.52 -17.87
CA LEU A 260 -1.07 7.18 -19.05
C LEU A 260 0.42 7.19 -18.72
N ASN A 261 1.02 6.01 -18.66
CA ASN A 261 2.45 5.87 -18.31
C ASN A 261 3.35 5.63 -19.52
N VAL A 262 2.88 4.88 -20.53
CA VAL A 262 3.61 4.64 -21.78
C VAL A 262 2.63 4.68 -22.94
N ILE A 263 3.02 5.31 -24.04
CA ILE A 263 2.25 5.35 -25.30
C ILE A 263 3.18 5.27 -26.51
N HIS A 264 2.99 4.28 -27.38
CA HIS A 264 3.75 4.13 -28.62
C HIS A 264 5.28 4.27 -28.46
N GLY A 265 5.81 3.76 -27.33
CA GLY A 265 7.24 3.80 -27.04
C GLY A 265 7.73 5.09 -26.34
N LYS A 266 6.85 6.02 -26.00
CA LYS A 266 7.17 7.23 -25.22
C LYS A 266 6.73 7.05 -23.77
N VAL A 267 7.54 7.55 -22.83
CA VAL A 267 7.23 7.55 -21.38
C VAL A 267 6.52 8.85 -21.04
N THR A 268 5.34 8.72 -20.44
CA THR A 268 4.46 9.85 -20.10
C THR A 268 4.17 9.96 -18.59
N CYS A 269 4.84 9.15 -17.76
CA CYS A 269 4.86 9.28 -16.32
C CYS A 269 6.22 9.85 -15.89
N LYS A 270 6.19 11.01 -15.21
CA LYS A 270 7.40 11.75 -14.85
C LYS A 270 8.29 10.97 -13.89
N GLU A 271 7.69 10.34 -12.89
CA GLU A 271 8.38 9.56 -11.87
C GLU A 271 9.10 8.34 -12.48
N VAL A 272 8.50 7.71 -13.48
CA VAL A 272 9.13 6.60 -14.23
C VAL A 272 10.30 7.11 -15.06
N ALA A 273 10.13 8.24 -15.75
CA ALA A 273 11.20 8.84 -16.55
C ALA A 273 12.40 9.23 -15.68
N GLU A 274 12.15 9.88 -14.53
CA GLU A 274 13.20 10.28 -13.57
C GLU A 274 13.93 9.09 -12.95
N SER A 275 13.21 7.97 -12.68
CA SER A 275 13.81 6.78 -12.07
C SER A 275 14.88 6.12 -12.95
N PHE A 276 14.80 6.27 -14.27
CA PHE A 276 15.67 5.58 -15.23
C PHE A 276 16.39 6.51 -16.21
N ASP A 277 16.35 7.84 -15.95
CA ASP A 277 16.94 8.86 -16.86
C ASP A 277 16.43 8.75 -18.30
N LEU A 278 15.10 8.54 -18.44
CA LEU A 278 14.41 8.43 -19.73
C LEU A 278 13.81 9.77 -20.16
N GLU A 279 13.60 9.93 -21.47
CA GLU A 279 12.89 11.11 -22.01
C GLU A 279 11.43 11.10 -21.55
N TYR A 280 11.03 12.12 -20.81
CA TYR A 280 9.64 12.37 -20.47
C TYR A 280 8.92 13.14 -21.59
N VAL A 281 7.72 12.72 -21.95
CA VAL A 281 6.82 13.42 -22.88
C VAL A 281 5.51 13.70 -22.17
N ASP A 282 5.04 14.93 -22.26
CA ASP A 282 3.73 15.30 -21.71
C ASP A 282 2.62 14.43 -22.30
N PRO A 283 1.68 13.89 -21.49
CA PRO A 283 0.66 12.96 -21.95
C PRO A 283 -0.26 13.52 -23.05
N GLU A 284 -0.66 14.80 -22.97
CA GLU A 284 -1.49 15.43 -24.00
C GLU A 284 -0.72 15.57 -25.32
N GLN A 285 0.56 15.96 -25.24
CA GLN A 285 1.43 16.06 -26.41
C GLN A 285 1.68 14.67 -27.02
N ALA A 286 1.93 13.66 -26.19
CA ALA A 286 2.13 12.30 -26.66
C ALA A 286 0.90 11.75 -27.40
N ILE A 287 -0.32 11.97 -26.88
CA ILE A 287 -1.56 11.60 -27.59
C ILE A 287 -1.67 12.34 -28.94
N ALA A 288 -1.34 13.63 -28.98
CA ALA A 288 -1.42 14.43 -30.21
C ALA A 288 -0.45 13.97 -31.31
N MET A 289 0.70 13.34 -30.95
CA MET A 289 1.67 12.79 -31.91
C MET A 289 1.13 11.57 -32.69
N PHE A 290 0.12 10.89 -32.16
CA PHE A 290 -0.42 9.64 -32.72
C PHE A 290 -1.91 9.73 -33.11
N ASN A 291 -2.41 10.93 -33.29
CA ASN A 291 -3.76 11.22 -33.84
C ASN A 291 -3.78 11.17 -35.36
#